data_19b1123c24b0a283865d9c2fcf10a1f5
#
_entry.id   19b1123c24b0a283865d9c2fcf10a1f5
#
_cell.length_a   1.000
_cell.length_b   1.000
_cell.length_c   1.000
_cell.angle_alpha   90.00
_cell.angle_beta   90.00
_cell.angle_gamma   90.00
#
_symmetry.space_group_name_H-M   'P 1'
#
loop_
_entity.id
_entity.type
_entity.pdbx_description
1 polymer ?
#
loop_
_entity_poly.entity_id
_entity_poly.type
_entity_poly.pdbx_seq_one_letter_code
_entity_poly.pdbx_strand_id
1 'polypeptide(L)'
;NQGPIAQAESEQIVNPGQLVTISATESFDSDGTIETYSWTQFSGPPTNIEHPDSVVAQFIMPAGVGAVGISLLVFDNEGAFGTDTVGVLINQPPFANAGGDQQVGFSNVVLLDASTSVDPNGGEISFNWTQIEGAPVTVFSNNQAIATFYSPMSSETLSFQLSIIDELGLTDKDTAMVYVSSLAVAENQEKEHNQISLFPNPFNSSLSIENLSGSGFKIEEIAVFNIVGKKITEWRFLNQNNKNRSVFWDGKDQGGFEIKSGLYFVRFKGSKKTTTRKVTYLK
;
A
#
# COMPACT_ATOMS: atom_id res chain seq x y z
N ASN A 1 34.84 40.72 10.41
CA ASN A 1 33.57 40.10 10.86
C ASN A 1 33.11 39.05 9.86
N GLN A 2 32.84 37.84 10.33
CA GLN A 2 32.16 36.80 9.61
C GLN A 2 30.69 36.76 10.09
N GLY A 3 29.76 36.56 9.18
CA GLY A 3 28.35 36.45 9.60
C GLY A 3 28.10 35.16 10.37
N PRO A 4 27.13 35.18 11.29
CA PRO A 4 26.75 34.02 12.08
C PRO A 4 26.18 32.88 11.22
N ILE A 5 26.36 31.66 11.65
CA ILE A 5 25.73 30.47 11.05
C ILE A 5 24.42 30.23 11.78
N ALA A 6 23.31 30.47 11.10
CA ALA A 6 21.99 30.10 11.57
C ALA A 6 21.81 28.59 11.43
N GLN A 7 21.26 27.94 12.45
CA GLN A 7 20.94 26.52 12.43
C GLN A 7 19.62 26.28 13.15
N ALA A 8 18.58 26.01 12.35
CA ALA A 8 17.28 25.57 12.83
C ALA A 8 17.28 24.04 13.01
N GLU A 9 16.44 23.55 13.90
CA GLU A 9 16.28 22.09 14.08
C GLU A 9 15.82 21.37 12.79
N SER A 10 16.03 20.05 12.75
CA SER A 10 15.61 19.20 11.64
C SER A 10 14.08 19.14 11.51
N GLU A 11 13.61 18.74 10.33
CA GLU A 11 12.19 18.50 10.05
C GLU A 11 11.51 17.61 11.10
N GLN A 12 10.29 17.97 11.44
CA GLN A 12 9.44 17.24 12.40
C GLN A 12 8.11 16.87 11.72
N ILE A 13 7.50 15.75 12.16
CA ILE A 13 6.12 15.41 11.83
C ILE A 13 5.30 15.51 13.11
N VAL A 14 4.22 16.29 13.08
CA VAL A 14 3.45 16.63 14.29
C VAL A 14 1.95 16.57 14.03
N ASN A 15 1.20 16.01 14.98
CA ASN A 15 -0.26 15.98 14.88
C ASN A 15 -0.86 17.40 14.95
N PRO A 16 -1.97 17.65 14.21
CA PRO A 16 -2.71 18.90 14.34
C PRO A 16 -3.10 19.19 15.80
N GLY A 17 -2.98 20.44 16.22
CA GLY A 17 -3.32 20.89 17.57
C GLY A 17 -2.24 20.66 18.62
N GLN A 18 -1.15 19.98 18.29
CA GLN A 18 -0.01 19.83 19.21
C GLN A 18 0.90 21.08 19.23
N LEU A 19 1.54 21.30 20.37
CA LEU A 19 2.55 22.34 20.54
C LEU A 19 3.84 21.90 19.82
N VAL A 20 4.30 22.72 18.92
CA VAL A 20 5.60 22.59 18.23
C VAL A 20 6.60 23.52 18.91
N THR A 21 7.79 23.02 19.18
CA THR A 21 8.92 23.80 19.65
C THR A 21 9.99 23.79 18.56
N ILE A 22 10.46 24.95 18.14
CA ILE A 22 11.56 25.15 17.20
C ILE A 22 12.72 25.83 17.92
N SER A 23 13.94 25.43 17.61
CA SER A 23 15.13 25.86 18.34
C SER A 23 16.26 26.28 17.39
N ALA A 24 16.98 27.33 17.77
CA ALA A 24 18.17 27.84 17.13
C ALA A 24 19.40 27.68 18.02
N THR A 25 19.37 26.79 19.02
CA THR A 25 20.46 26.62 20.00
C THR A 25 21.80 26.23 19.39
N GLU A 26 21.78 25.59 18.22
CA GLU A 26 23.00 25.19 17.48
C GLU A 26 23.56 26.31 16.59
N SER A 27 22.87 27.46 16.49
CA SER A 27 23.37 28.62 15.78
C SER A 27 24.57 29.19 16.52
N PHE A 28 25.60 29.61 15.78
CA PHE A 28 26.81 30.16 16.36
C PHE A 28 27.47 31.24 15.48
N ASP A 29 28.27 32.06 16.09
CA ASP A 29 29.15 33.01 15.43
C ASP A 29 30.62 32.65 15.77
N SER A 30 31.48 32.57 14.77
CA SER A 30 32.87 32.12 14.92
C SER A 30 33.82 33.16 15.46
N ASP A 31 33.52 34.45 15.30
CA ASP A 31 34.37 35.59 15.71
C ASP A 31 33.62 36.65 16.55
N GLY A 32 32.33 36.36 16.89
CA GLY A 32 31.49 37.26 17.67
C GLY A 32 30.43 36.53 18.52
N THR A 33 29.29 37.19 18.68
CA THR A 33 28.12 36.64 19.41
C THR A 33 26.83 36.95 18.66
N ILE A 34 25.90 36.03 18.64
CA ILE A 34 24.55 36.26 18.11
C ILE A 34 23.78 37.13 19.10
N GLU A 35 23.27 38.29 18.65
CA GLU A 35 22.49 39.22 19.47
C GLU A 35 20.99 39.08 19.30
N THR A 36 20.52 38.76 18.07
CA THR A 36 19.08 38.67 17.80
C THR A 36 18.72 37.46 16.98
N TYR A 37 17.54 36.97 17.27
CA TYR A 37 16.86 35.89 16.55
C TYR A 37 15.54 36.42 15.99
N SER A 38 15.10 35.90 14.85
CA SER A 38 13.79 36.21 14.28
C SER A 38 13.23 35.02 13.53
N TRP A 39 12.12 34.52 14.02
CA TRP A 39 11.38 33.42 13.41
C TRP A 39 10.19 33.97 12.64
N THR A 40 10.03 33.58 11.37
CA THR A 40 8.95 34.08 10.51
C THR A 40 8.38 32.91 9.69
N GLN A 41 7.07 32.75 9.68
CA GLN A 41 6.41 31.80 8.79
C GLN A 41 6.47 32.31 7.35
N PHE A 42 6.92 31.47 6.41
CA PHE A 42 6.95 31.78 4.98
C PHE A 42 6.01 30.91 4.13
N SER A 43 5.54 29.77 4.66
CA SER A 43 4.65 28.87 3.93
C SER A 43 3.75 28.04 4.85
N GLY A 44 2.71 27.45 4.26
CA GLY A 44 1.76 26.57 4.96
C GLY A 44 0.55 27.30 5.56
N PRO A 45 -0.35 26.55 6.24
CA PRO A 45 -1.48 27.11 6.95
C PRO A 45 -1.00 28.13 8.02
N PRO A 46 -1.69 29.29 8.18
CA PRO A 46 -1.23 30.33 9.09
C PRO A 46 -1.24 29.86 10.55
N THR A 47 -0.16 30.17 11.25
CA THR A 47 -0.03 29.93 12.68
C THR A 47 0.56 31.15 13.38
N ASN A 48 0.34 31.26 14.69
CA ASN A 48 0.95 32.31 15.52
C ASN A 48 2.20 31.75 16.17
N ILE A 49 3.35 32.36 15.90
CA ILE A 49 4.62 31.99 16.52
C ILE A 49 4.75 32.75 17.83
N GLU A 50 4.85 32.04 18.94
CA GLU A 50 5.13 32.61 20.26
C GLU A 50 6.62 32.71 20.46
N HIS A 51 7.09 33.86 21.04
CA HIS A 51 8.51 34.20 21.26
C HIS A 51 9.33 34.19 19.96
N PRO A 52 8.89 34.89 18.89
CA PRO A 52 9.52 34.81 17.58
C PRO A 52 10.93 35.47 17.56
N ASP A 53 11.29 36.19 18.61
CA ASP A 53 12.58 36.88 18.83
C ASP A 53 13.53 36.10 19.77
N SER A 54 13.20 34.89 20.13
CA SER A 54 13.97 34.09 21.10
C SER A 54 14.73 32.96 20.39
N VAL A 55 15.75 32.39 21.06
CA VAL A 55 16.47 31.17 20.64
C VAL A 55 15.52 29.99 20.43
N VAL A 56 14.48 29.92 21.27
CA VAL A 56 13.43 28.90 21.19
C VAL A 56 12.09 29.60 21.00
N ALA A 57 11.39 29.22 19.95
CA ALA A 57 10.05 29.70 19.65
C ALA A 57 9.05 28.51 19.62
N GLN A 58 7.77 28.82 19.72
CA GLN A 58 6.70 27.80 19.78
C GLN A 58 5.51 28.22 18.93
N PHE A 59 4.74 27.23 18.47
CA PHE A 59 3.44 27.46 17.85
C PHE A 59 2.56 26.22 17.97
N ILE A 60 1.25 26.39 17.84
CA ILE A 60 0.31 25.25 17.75
C ILE A 60 0.22 24.80 16.30
N MET A 61 0.43 23.50 16.06
CA MET A 61 0.32 22.93 14.72
C MET A 61 -1.08 23.12 14.17
N PRO A 62 -1.26 23.82 13.03
CA PRO A 62 -2.58 24.06 12.47
C PRO A 62 -3.18 22.75 11.89
N ALA A 63 -4.52 22.75 11.74
CA ALA A 63 -5.18 21.69 10.99
C ALA A 63 -4.94 21.86 9.49
N GLY A 64 -4.96 20.75 8.75
CA GLY A 64 -4.80 20.77 7.29
C GLY A 64 -3.89 19.65 6.79
N VAL A 65 -3.32 19.86 5.63
CA VAL A 65 -2.36 18.95 4.98
C VAL A 65 -1.12 19.73 4.54
N GLY A 66 0.01 19.04 4.43
CA GLY A 66 1.28 19.62 4.00
C GLY A 66 2.20 19.97 5.15
N ALA A 67 2.84 21.13 5.09
CA ALA A 67 3.84 21.57 6.06
C ALA A 67 3.70 23.05 6.42
N VAL A 68 4.18 23.40 7.61
CA VAL A 68 4.44 24.79 8.03
C VAL A 68 5.92 25.05 7.84
N GLY A 69 6.26 26.01 6.96
CA GLY A 69 7.63 26.44 6.73
C GLY A 69 7.97 27.69 7.55
N ILE A 70 9.01 27.59 8.37
CA ILE A 70 9.50 28.68 9.24
C ILE A 70 10.92 29.05 8.83
N SER A 71 11.20 30.34 8.70
CA SER A 71 12.53 30.90 8.46
C SER A 71 13.11 31.45 9.77
N LEU A 72 14.36 31.12 10.01
CA LEU A 72 15.20 31.68 11.05
C LEU A 72 16.12 32.75 10.44
N LEU A 73 16.19 33.93 11.04
CA LEU A 73 17.16 34.96 10.76
C LEU A 73 17.88 35.28 12.07
N VAL A 74 19.21 35.31 12.07
CA VAL A 74 20.03 35.67 13.22
C VAL A 74 20.98 36.82 12.83
N PHE A 75 21.21 37.75 13.76
CA PHE A 75 22.21 38.82 13.60
C PHE A 75 23.27 38.74 14.70
N ASP A 76 24.51 39.04 14.33
CA ASP A 76 25.61 39.18 15.27
C ASP A 76 25.70 40.59 15.86
N ASN A 77 26.66 40.77 16.76
CA ASN A 77 26.94 42.04 17.43
C ASN A 77 27.57 43.11 16.53
N GLU A 78 27.90 42.78 15.28
CA GLU A 78 28.47 43.73 14.29
C GLU A 78 27.53 43.99 13.11
N GLY A 79 26.32 43.35 13.11
CA GLY A 79 25.22 43.55 12.15
C GLY A 79 25.28 42.68 10.90
N ALA A 80 26.15 41.66 10.85
CA ALA A 80 26.06 40.64 9.84
C ALA A 80 24.97 39.64 10.21
N PHE A 81 24.49 38.82 9.24
CA PHE A 81 23.37 37.91 9.46
C PHE A 81 23.57 36.55 8.83
N GLY A 82 22.87 35.56 9.38
CA GLY A 82 22.72 34.25 8.84
C GLY A 82 21.25 33.86 8.77
N THR A 83 20.89 32.94 7.87
CA THR A 83 19.53 32.46 7.71
C THR A 83 19.49 30.91 7.61
N ASP A 84 18.44 30.33 8.12
CA ASP A 84 18.10 28.90 7.93
C ASP A 84 16.59 28.72 7.87
N THR A 85 16.13 27.52 7.55
CA THR A 85 14.71 27.21 7.47
C THR A 85 14.41 25.83 8.07
N VAL A 86 13.25 25.71 8.70
CA VAL A 86 12.73 24.42 9.17
C VAL A 86 11.33 24.17 8.61
N GLY A 87 11.07 22.94 8.19
CA GLY A 87 9.77 22.43 7.79
C GLY A 87 9.16 21.58 8.91
N VAL A 88 7.90 21.86 9.28
CA VAL A 88 7.16 21.00 10.20
C VAL A 88 5.99 20.41 9.43
N LEU A 89 6.02 19.10 9.21
CA LEU A 89 4.98 18.36 8.48
C LEU A 89 3.77 18.13 9.38
N ILE A 90 2.58 18.31 8.79
CA ILE A 90 1.32 17.97 9.46
C ILE A 90 1.11 16.46 9.30
N ASN A 91 1.03 15.75 10.43
CA ASN A 91 0.69 14.33 10.41
C ASN A 91 -0.71 14.10 9.86
N GLN A 92 -0.84 13.13 8.99
CA GLN A 92 -2.10 12.70 8.39
C GLN A 92 -2.40 11.27 8.86
N PRO A 93 -3.67 10.92 9.08
CA PRO A 93 -4.01 9.54 9.40
C PRO A 93 -3.61 8.59 8.27
N PRO A 94 -3.23 7.36 8.58
CA PRO A 94 -2.97 6.35 7.59
C PRO A 94 -4.25 5.99 6.82
N PHE A 95 -4.13 5.34 5.67
CA PHE A 95 -5.25 4.79 4.89
C PHE A 95 -5.33 3.29 5.09
N ALA A 96 -6.40 2.82 5.74
CA ALA A 96 -6.69 1.41 5.90
C ALA A 96 -7.24 0.82 4.60
N ASN A 97 -6.73 -0.35 4.23
CA ASN A 97 -7.28 -1.16 3.14
C ASN A 97 -7.33 -2.62 3.60
N ALA A 98 -8.53 -3.10 3.91
CA ALA A 98 -8.79 -4.47 4.37
C ALA A 98 -8.81 -5.51 3.23
N GLY A 99 -8.53 -5.08 2.00
CA GLY A 99 -8.71 -5.90 0.80
C GLY A 99 -10.17 -5.99 0.36
N GLY A 100 -10.41 -6.74 -0.70
CA GLY A 100 -11.76 -6.92 -1.24
C GLY A 100 -12.54 -8.03 -0.55
N ASP A 101 -13.85 -7.98 -0.67
CA ASP A 101 -14.75 -9.06 -0.23
C ASP A 101 -14.42 -10.39 -0.91
N GLN A 102 -14.57 -11.48 -0.18
CA GLN A 102 -14.18 -12.81 -0.63
C GLN A 102 -15.37 -13.79 -0.59
N GLN A 103 -15.41 -14.74 -1.54
CA GLN A 103 -16.27 -15.91 -1.47
C GLN A 103 -15.42 -17.16 -1.29
N VAL A 104 -15.70 -17.93 -0.25
CA VAL A 104 -14.88 -19.07 0.14
C VAL A 104 -15.74 -20.32 0.43
N GLY A 105 -15.15 -21.49 0.24
CA GLY A 105 -15.75 -22.76 0.65
C GLY A 105 -15.60 -23.03 2.15
N PHE A 106 -16.22 -24.12 2.61
CA PHE A 106 -16.08 -24.59 3.99
C PHE A 106 -14.66 -25.07 4.29
N SER A 107 -14.20 -24.86 5.51
CA SER A 107 -12.91 -25.33 6.02
C SER A 107 -11.68 -24.90 5.20
N ASN A 108 -11.78 -23.82 4.44
CA ASN A 108 -10.69 -23.27 3.68
C ASN A 108 -9.86 -22.29 4.56
N VAL A 109 -8.57 -22.21 4.27
CA VAL A 109 -7.75 -21.12 4.77
C VAL A 109 -8.13 -19.84 4.03
N VAL A 110 -8.53 -18.82 4.78
CA VAL A 110 -8.87 -17.49 4.26
C VAL A 110 -7.75 -16.53 4.63
N LEU A 111 -7.36 -15.68 3.69
CA LEU A 111 -6.34 -14.66 3.85
C LEU A 111 -7.03 -13.29 3.93
N LEU A 112 -6.77 -12.56 5.02
CA LEU A 112 -7.09 -11.15 5.15
C LEU A 112 -5.80 -10.37 4.84
N ASP A 113 -5.82 -9.53 3.82
CA ASP A 113 -4.61 -8.88 3.29
C ASP A 113 -4.77 -7.36 3.29
N ALA A 114 -4.08 -6.72 4.23
CA ALA A 114 -3.99 -5.27 4.37
C ALA A 114 -2.65 -4.69 3.86
N SER A 115 -1.88 -5.42 3.08
CA SER A 115 -0.54 -5.01 2.62
C SER A 115 -0.51 -3.76 1.76
N THR A 116 -1.68 -3.30 1.31
CA THR A 116 -1.84 -2.06 0.54
C THR A 116 -2.26 -0.86 1.38
N SER A 117 -2.40 -1.04 2.70
CA SER A 117 -2.54 0.09 3.62
C SER A 117 -1.27 0.94 3.62
N VAL A 118 -1.41 2.25 3.75
CA VAL A 118 -0.29 3.19 3.60
C VAL A 118 -0.45 4.39 4.53
N ASP A 119 0.66 4.89 5.06
CA ASP A 119 0.74 6.18 5.73
C ASP A 119 1.18 7.26 4.72
N PRO A 120 0.42 8.37 4.54
CA PRO A 120 0.77 9.46 3.63
C PRO A 120 2.05 10.20 3.99
N ASN A 121 2.42 10.25 5.27
CA ASN A 121 3.65 10.87 5.74
C ASN A 121 4.86 9.91 5.67
N GLY A 122 4.63 8.64 5.37
CA GLY A 122 5.60 7.56 5.53
C GLY A 122 5.68 7.12 6.99
N GLY A 123 6.44 6.10 7.28
CA GLY A 123 6.55 5.55 8.63
C GLY A 123 5.88 4.19 8.77
N GLU A 124 6.02 3.63 9.95
CA GLU A 124 5.46 2.32 10.24
C GLU A 124 3.98 2.41 10.63
N ILE A 125 3.19 1.45 10.18
CA ILE A 125 1.80 1.28 10.59
C ILE A 125 1.67 -0.02 11.39
N SER A 126 0.93 0.05 12.49
CA SER A 126 0.51 -1.12 13.26
C SER A 126 -0.87 -1.57 12.81
N PHE A 127 -1.07 -2.87 12.71
CA PHE A 127 -2.31 -3.50 12.23
C PHE A 127 -3.05 -4.19 13.37
N ASN A 128 -4.38 -4.21 13.29
CA ASN A 128 -5.22 -5.02 14.17
C ASN A 128 -6.49 -5.46 13.44
N TRP A 129 -6.63 -6.76 13.25
CA TRP A 129 -7.81 -7.39 12.68
C TRP A 129 -8.75 -7.87 13.78
N THR A 130 -10.01 -7.51 13.69
CA THR A 130 -11.05 -7.94 14.63
C THR A 130 -12.25 -8.44 13.85
N GLN A 131 -12.72 -9.64 14.18
CA GLN A 131 -14.02 -10.09 13.68
C GLN A 131 -15.13 -9.29 14.34
N ILE A 132 -16.03 -8.70 13.55
CA ILE A 132 -17.13 -7.88 14.02
C ILE A 132 -18.50 -8.52 13.78
N GLU A 133 -18.63 -9.48 12.84
CA GLU A 133 -19.86 -10.19 12.56
C GLU A 133 -19.61 -11.64 12.18
N GLY A 134 -20.64 -12.50 12.35
CA GLY A 134 -20.64 -13.92 12.02
C GLY A 134 -20.22 -14.83 13.17
N ALA A 135 -20.25 -16.15 12.94
CA ALA A 135 -19.80 -17.13 13.94
C ALA A 135 -18.31 -16.92 14.27
N PRO A 136 -17.93 -16.96 15.56
CA PRO A 136 -16.57 -16.63 15.97
C PRO A 136 -15.55 -17.61 15.37
N VAL A 137 -14.48 -17.05 14.77
CA VAL A 137 -13.34 -17.80 14.26
C VAL A 137 -12.05 -17.31 14.93
N THR A 138 -11.03 -18.17 14.98
CA THR A 138 -9.70 -17.77 15.44
C THR A 138 -8.94 -17.11 14.29
N VAL A 139 -8.64 -15.82 14.43
CA VAL A 139 -7.79 -15.09 13.48
C VAL A 139 -6.34 -15.20 13.93
N PHE A 140 -5.50 -15.80 13.10
CA PHE A 140 -4.05 -15.92 13.33
C PHE A 140 -3.33 -14.70 12.77
N SER A 141 -2.27 -14.27 13.44
CA SER A 141 -1.48 -13.06 13.05
C SER A 141 -2.34 -11.81 12.90
N ASN A 142 -3.33 -11.63 13.77
CA ASN A 142 -4.29 -10.53 13.70
C ASN A 142 -3.66 -9.14 13.90
N ASN A 143 -2.38 -9.08 14.30
CA ASN A 143 -1.58 -7.85 14.44
C ASN A 143 -0.58 -7.65 13.29
N GLN A 144 -0.76 -8.36 12.18
CA GLN A 144 0.08 -8.23 10.99
C GLN A 144 -0.74 -7.74 9.81
N ALA A 145 -0.07 -7.20 8.79
CA ALA A 145 -0.72 -6.80 7.53
C ALA A 145 -1.48 -7.96 6.89
N ILE A 146 -0.96 -9.18 7.05
CA ILE A 146 -1.60 -10.40 6.55
C ILE A 146 -2.01 -11.27 7.74
N ALA A 147 -3.32 -11.52 7.85
CA ALA A 147 -3.89 -12.42 8.84
C ALA A 147 -4.61 -13.60 8.16
N THR A 148 -4.81 -14.68 8.90
CA THR A 148 -5.47 -15.86 8.36
C THR A 148 -6.48 -16.44 9.35
N PHE A 149 -7.49 -17.14 8.83
CA PHE A 149 -8.39 -17.97 9.63
C PHE A 149 -8.91 -19.17 8.80
N TYR A 150 -9.54 -20.11 9.47
CA TYR A 150 -10.25 -21.19 8.79
C TYR A 150 -11.73 -20.84 8.69
N SER A 151 -12.30 -20.91 7.48
CA SER A 151 -13.73 -20.71 7.28
C SER A 151 -14.54 -21.80 7.97
N PRO A 152 -15.68 -21.47 8.58
CA PRO A 152 -16.58 -22.43 9.23
C PRO A 152 -17.17 -23.45 8.24
N MET A 153 -17.79 -24.50 8.79
CA MET A 153 -18.48 -25.55 8.01
C MET A 153 -19.97 -25.22 7.75
N SER A 154 -20.38 -23.97 7.98
CA SER A 154 -21.74 -23.47 7.76
C SER A 154 -21.73 -22.31 6.77
N SER A 155 -22.82 -22.18 6.00
CA SER A 155 -23.00 -21.01 5.12
C SER A 155 -23.34 -19.78 5.96
N GLU A 156 -22.47 -18.77 5.90
CA GLU A 156 -22.65 -17.53 6.64
C GLU A 156 -21.78 -16.42 6.06
N THR A 157 -22.04 -15.20 6.52
CA THR A 157 -21.19 -14.04 6.24
C THR A 157 -20.40 -13.69 7.49
N LEU A 158 -19.09 -13.55 7.33
CA LEU A 158 -18.20 -13.07 8.36
C LEU A 158 -17.73 -11.67 7.97
N SER A 159 -17.63 -10.79 8.94
CA SER A 159 -17.11 -9.43 8.74
C SER A 159 -15.91 -9.18 9.62
N PHE A 160 -14.84 -8.65 9.03
CA PHE A 160 -13.58 -8.37 9.71
C PHE A 160 -13.25 -6.89 9.56
N GLN A 161 -13.05 -6.22 10.68
CA GLN A 161 -12.56 -4.84 10.71
C GLN A 161 -11.05 -4.87 10.83
N LEU A 162 -10.39 -4.20 9.90
CA LEU A 162 -9.01 -3.75 10.02
C LEU A 162 -9.00 -2.41 10.75
N SER A 163 -8.15 -2.26 11.76
CA SER A 163 -7.79 -0.98 12.36
C SER A 163 -6.30 -0.82 12.26
N ILE A 164 -5.85 0.29 11.70
CA ILE A 164 -4.43 0.64 11.62
C ILE A 164 -4.16 1.91 12.42
N ILE A 165 -2.94 2.04 12.89
CA ILE A 165 -2.45 3.18 13.66
C ILE A 165 -1.05 3.54 13.20
N ASP A 166 -0.78 4.83 12.99
CA ASP A 166 0.54 5.36 12.71
C ASP A 166 1.41 5.50 13.97
N GLU A 167 2.67 5.89 13.82
CA GLU A 167 3.61 6.09 14.94
C GLU A 167 3.19 7.23 15.88
N LEU A 168 2.41 8.19 15.40
CA LEU A 168 1.95 9.35 16.17
C LEU A 168 0.52 9.18 16.72
N GLY A 169 -0.09 8.01 16.52
CA GLY A 169 -1.34 7.62 17.15
C GLY A 169 -2.60 7.97 16.37
N LEU A 170 -2.51 8.47 15.12
CA LEU A 170 -3.69 8.61 14.26
C LEU A 170 -4.10 7.25 13.69
N THR A 171 -5.40 7.07 13.50
CA THR A 171 -5.97 5.76 13.13
C THR A 171 -6.89 5.87 11.93
N ASP A 172 -6.99 4.76 11.19
CA ASP A 172 -8.04 4.55 10.20
C ASP A 172 -8.55 3.10 10.26
N LYS A 173 -9.71 2.85 9.66
CA LYS A 173 -10.38 1.56 9.68
C LYS A 173 -11.01 1.24 8.35
N ASP A 174 -10.96 -0.04 7.99
CA ASP A 174 -11.65 -0.59 6.83
C ASP A 174 -12.25 -1.96 7.16
N THR A 175 -13.11 -2.49 6.32
CA THR A 175 -13.83 -3.73 6.58
C THR A 175 -13.84 -4.63 5.35
N ALA A 176 -13.53 -5.91 5.55
CA ALA A 176 -13.65 -6.95 4.53
C ALA A 176 -14.75 -7.95 4.92
N MET A 177 -15.57 -8.33 3.95
CA MET A 177 -16.59 -9.38 4.11
C MET A 177 -16.10 -10.70 3.51
N VAL A 178 -16.40 -11.80 4.21
CA VAL A 178 -16.13 -13.15 3.74
C VAL A 178 -17.42 -13.96 3.72
N TYR A 179 -17.89 -14.26 2.51
CA TYR A 179 -19.08 -15.05 2.27
C TYR A 179 -18.70 -16.52 2.23
N VAL A 180 -19.03 -17.25 3.29
CA VAL A 180 -18.79 -18.68 3.39
C VAL A 180 -20.02 -19.42 2.88
N SER A 181 -19.84 -20.24 1.87
CA SER A 181 -20.90 -21.10 1.37
C SER A 181 -20.34 -22.49 1.06
N SER A 182 -21.20 -23.50 1.07
CA SER A 182 -20.81 -24.68 0.30
C SER A 182 -20.47 -24.14 -1.08
N LEU A 183 -19.23 -24.28 -1.53
CA LEU A 183 -18.93 -24.19 -2.95
C LEU A 183 -19.59 -25.42 -3.62
N ALA A 184 -20.91 -25.57 -3.43
CA ALA A 184 -21.73 -26.20 -4.41
C ALA A 184 -21.51 -25.35 -5.65
N VAL A 185 -20.65 -25.83 -6.56
CA VAL A 185 -20.72 -25.47 -7.95
C VAL A 185 -22.19 -25.22 -8.20
N ALA A 186 -22.57 -23.98 -8.54
CA ALA A 186 -23.94 -23.66 -8.89
C ALA A 186 -24.30 -24.60 -10.06
N GLU A 187 -24.97 -25.67 -9.75
CA GLU A 187 -25.32 -26.76 -10.65
C GLU A 187 -26.47 -26.36 -11.57
N ASN A 188 -26.63 -25.06 -11.83
CA ASN A 188 -27.60 -24.49 -12.74
C ASN A 188 -27.13 -23.28 -13.52
N GLN A 189 -25.89 -23.32 -14.00
CA GLN A 189 -25.53 -22.67 -15.26
C GLN A 189 -24.59 -23.62 -15.98
N GLU A 190 -25.11 -24.27 -17.01
CA GLU A 190 -24.47 -25.09 -18.02
C GLU A 190 -23.10 -25.70 -17.60
N LYS A 191 -23.06 -27.01 -17.44
CA LYS A 191 -21.82 -27.80 -17.32
C LYS A 191 -20.87 -27.55 -18.48
N GLU A 192 -20.25 -26.35 -18.49
CA GLU A 192 -19.01 -26.14 -19.20
C GLU A 192 -17.87 -26.27 -18.19
N HIS A 193 -17.36 -27.45 -18.01
CA HIS A 193 -16.15 -27.78 -17.29
C HIS A 193 -14.93 -27.14 -18.00
N ASN A 194 -14.82 -25.80 -17.97
CA ASN A 194 -13.63 -25.10 -18.38
C ASN A 194 -12.63 -25.14 -17.22
N GLN A 195 -12.04 -26.28 -16.99
CA GLN A 195 -10.98 -26.44 -15.97
C GLN A 195 -9.66 -25.90 -16.50
N ILE A 196 -9.52 -24.57 -16.48
CA ILE A 196 -8.23 -23.91 -16.67
C ILE A 196 -7.58 -23.80 -15.31
N SER A 197 -6.44 -24.46 -15.12
CA SER A 197 -5.60 -24.38 -13.93
C SER A 197 -4.41 -23.49 -14.18
N LEU A 198 -4.10 -22.62 -13.20
CA LEU A 198 -2.94 -21.73 -13.17
C LEU A 198 -2.22 -21.95 -11.85
N PHE A 199 -1.11 -22.66 -11.84
CA PHE A 199 -0.42 -23.02 -10.61
C PHE A 199 1.12 -23.01 -10.80
N PRO A 200 1.86 -22.56 -9.78
CA PRO A 200 1.40 -21.81 -8.60
C PRO A 200 0.92 -20.41 -8.94
N ASN A 201 0.07 -19.82 -8.12
CA ASN A 201 -0.33 -18.42 -8.22
C ASN A 201 -0.55 -17.87 -6.80
N PRO A 202 0.28 -16.95 -6.31
CA PRO A 202 1.42 -16.32 -6.97
C PRO A 202 2.56 -17.26 -7.39
N PHE A 203 3.36 -16.88 -8.38
CA PHE A 203 4.53 -17.65 -8.83
C PHE A 203 5.80 -16.79 -8.89
N ASN A 204 6.97 -17.42 -8.72
CA ASN A 204 8.27 -16.74 -8.70
C ASN A 204 9.28 -17.27 -9.74
N SER A 205 9.08 -18.47 -10.26
CA SER A 205 9.97 -19.08 -11.26
C SER A 205 9.25 -19.50 -12.53
N SER A 206 8.13 -20.20 -12.39
CA SER A 206 7.32 -20.61 -13.52
C SER A 206 5.87 -20.84 -13.13
N LEU A 207 4.96 -20.51 -14.03
CA LEU A 207 3.53 -20.74 -13.94
C LEU A 207 3.14 -21.87 -14.91
N SER A 208 2.58 -22.96 -14.39
CA SER A 208 1.90 -23.97 -15.23
C SER A 208 0.51 -23.47 -15.59
N ILE A 209 0.20 -23.48 -16.86
CA ILE A 209 -1.07 -23.07 -17.44
C ILE A 209 -1.67 -24.33 -18.11
N GLU A 210 -2.67 -24.92 -17.48
CA GLU A 210 -3.24 -26.20 -17.92
C GLU A 210 -4.71 -26.06 -18.29
N ASN A 211 -5.08 -26.67 -19.41
CA ASN A 211 -6.46 -26.92 -19.76
C ASN A 211 -6.80 -28.38 -19.45
N LEU A 212 -7.45 -28.62 -18.31
CA LEU A 212 -7.86 -29.95 -17.91
C LEU A 212 -9.10 -30.37 -18.71
N SER A 213 -8.97 -31.41 -19.48
CA SER A 213 -9.93 -31.85 -20.47
C SER A 213 -11.26 -32.36 -19.94
N GLY A 214 -12.32 -32.00 -20.61
CA GLY A 214 -13.72 -32.40 -20.37
C GLY A 214 -14.69 -31.43 -21.02
N SER A 215 -14.29 -30.20 -21.29
CA SER A 215 -15.11 -29.19 -21.95
C SER A 215 -14.79 -29.11 -23.44
N GLY A 216 -15.79 -28.92 -24.25
CA GLY A 216 -15.67 -28.66 -25.68
C GLY A 216 -14.96 -27.33 -26.03
N PHE A 217 -14.25 -26.69 -25.05
CA PHE A 217 -13.55 -25.43 -25.23
C PHE A 217 -12.18 -25.66 -25.84
N LYS A 218 -12.09 -25.44 -27.13
CA LYS A 218 -10.84 -25.54 -27.89
C LYS A 218 -10.08 -24.21 -27.77
N ILE A 219 -8.97 -24.20 -27.01
CA ILE A 219 -8.10 -23.03 -26.91
C ILE A 219 -7.28 -22.91 -28.19
N GLU A 220 -7.33 -21.75 -28.81
CA GLU A 220 -6.58 -21.38 -30.03
C GLU A 220 -5.38 -20.47 -29.69
N GLU A 221 -5.50 -19.67 -28.64
CA GLU A 221 -4.46 -18.75 -28.20
C GLU A 221 -4.48 -18.62 -26.67
N ILE A 222 -3.30 -18.61 -26.07
CA ILE A 222 -3.08 -18.15 -24.70
C ILE A 222 -2.17 -16.92 -24.79
N ALA A 223 -2.54 -15.81 -24.16
CA ALA A 223 -1.74 -14.60 -24.15
C ALA A 223 -1.70 -13.97 -22.78
N VAL A 224 -0.56 -13.43 -22.39
CA VAL A 224 -0.35 -12.74 -21.11
C VAL A 224 -0.26 -11.25 -21.35
N PHE A 225 -0.95 -10.48 -20.50
CA PHE A 225 -0.99 -9.02 -20.54
C PHE A 225 -0.62 -8.44 -19.17
N ASN A 226 0.00 -7.28 -19.17
CA ASN A 226 0.17 -6.49 -17.95
C ASN A 226 -1.10 -5.67 -17.64
N ILE A 227 -1.07 -4.93 -16.51
CA ILE A 227 -2.20 -4.11 -16.03
C ILE A 227 -2.61 -2.97 -16.99
N VAL A 228 -1.72 -2.52 -17.87
CA VAL A 228 -2.04 -1.48 -18.88
C VAL A 228 -2.47 -2.08 -20.23
N GLY A 229 -2.69 -3.42 -20.28
CA GLY A 229 -3.14 -4.10 -21.50
C GLY A 229 -2.07 -4.38 -22.53
N LYS A 230 -0.77 -4.13 -22.22
CA LYS A 230 0.33 -4.49 -23.11
C LYS A 230 0.52 -6.00 -23.10
N LYS A 231 0.53 -6.63 -24.27
CA LYS A 231 0.82 -8.05 -24.41
C LYS A 231 2.28 -8.34 -24.08
N ILE A 232 2.52 -9.31 -23.20
CA ILE A 232 3.83 -9.74 -22.71
C ILE A 232 4.34 -10.94 -23.52
N THR A 233 3.52 -11.99 -23.63
CA THR A 233 3.84 -13.20 -24.37
C THR A 233 2.57 -13.89 -24.87
N GLU A 234 2.71 -14.78 -25.87
CA GLU A 234 1.58 -15.54 -26.40
C GLU A 234 2.01 -16.92 -26.90
N TRP A 235 1.08 -17.86 -26.86
CA TRP A 235 1.19 -19.19 -27.49
C TRP A 235 -0.02 -19.40 -28.40
N ARG A 236 0.22 -19.78 -29.65
CA ARG A 236 -0.82 -20.09 -30.63
C ARG A 236 -0.83 -21.56 -30.96
N PHE A 237 -2.01 -22.13 -31.04
CA PHE A 237 -2.23 -23.55 -31.23
C PHE A 237 -2.93 -23.78 -32.58
N LEU A 238 -2.15 -23.91 -33.65
CA LEU A 238 -2.67 -24.22 -34.96
C LEU A 238 -2.81 -25.75 -35.12
N ASN A 239 -4.05 -26.21 -35.39
CA ASN A 239 -4.42 -27.56 -35.80
C ASN A 239 -3.79 -28.76 -35.08
N GLN A 240 -4.25 -29.08 -33.86
CA GLN A 240 -4.00 -30.43 -33.29
C GLN A 240 -5.15 -30.95 -32.41
N ASN A 241 -5.40 -32.26 -32.51
CA ASN A 241 -6.46 -33.00 -31.80
C ASN A 241 -6.12 -33.30 -30.32
N ASN A 242 -5.18 -32.65 -29.69
CA ASN A 242 -4.78 -32.94 -28.31
C ASN A 242 -5.75 -32.31 -27.28
N LYS A 243 -6.36 -33.18 -26.50
CA LYS A 243 -7.35 -32.81 -25.48
C LYS A 243 -6.77 -32.14 -24.24
N ASN A 244 -5.47 -32.32 -23.92
CA ASN A 244 -4.80 -31.73 -22.77
C ASN A 244 -3.66 -30.85 -23.25
N ARG A 245 -3.68 -29.57 -22.88
CA ARG A 245 -2.60 -28.63 -23.19
C ARG A 245 -2.10 -27.97 -21.94
N SER A 246 -0.82 -28.05 -21.72
CA SER A 246 -0.12 -27.27 -20.72
C SER A 246 0.95 -26.41 -21.40
N VAL A 247 1.10 -25.17 -20.95
CA VAL A 247 2.22 -24.30 -21.25
C VAL A 247 2.84 -23.83 -19.95
N PHE A 248 4.14 -23.61 -19.99
CA PHE A 248 4.86 -23.06 -18.86
C PHE A 248 5.29 -21.63 -19.20
N TRP A 249 5.02 -20.73 -18.31
CA TRP A 249 5.48 -19.36 -18.43
C TRP A 249 6.51 -19.07 -17.33
N ASP A 250 7.73 -18.73 -17.73
CA ASP A 250 8.88 -18.50 -16.87
C ASP A 250 9.04 -17.02 -16.43
N GLY A 251 7.99 -16.20 -16.56
CA GLY A 251 8.04 -14.79 -16.22
C GLY A 251 8.87 -13.94 -17.18
N LYS A 252 8.99 -14.36 -18.45
CA LYS A 252 9.67 -13.60 -19.51
C LYS A 252 8.69 -13.12 -20.57
N ASP A 253 9.09 -12.06 -21.26
CA ASP A 253 8.39 -11.56 -22.44
C ASP A 253 8.78 -12.35 -23.71
N GLN A 254 8.19 -12.00 -24.87
CA GLN A 254 8.49 -12.64 -26.14
C GLN A 254 9.95 -12.49 -26.60
N GLY A 255 10.66 -11.50 -26.09
CA GLY A 255 12.08 -11.27 -26.34
C GLY A 255 13.00 -12.05 -25.39
N GLY A 256 12.45 -12.81 -24.44
CA GLY A 256 13.22 -13.54 -23.42
C GLY A 256 13.69 -12.67 -22.27
N PHE A 257 13.22 -11.42 -22.17
CA PHE A 257 13.56 -10.52 -21.06
C PHE A 257 12.63 -10.77 -19.86
N GLU A 258 13.21 -10.77 -18.66
CA GLU A 258 12.46 -10.90 -17.41
C GLU A 258 11.50 -9.72 -17.21
N ILE A 259 10.29 -10.03 -16.79
CA ILE A 259 9.29 -9.03 -16.42
C ILE A 259 9.45 -8.58 -14.96
N LYS A 260 8.80 -7.50 -14.58
CA LYS A 260 8.77 -7.01 -13.19
C LYS A 260 7.74 -7.78 -12.36
N SER A 261 8.00 -7.90 -11.04
CA SER A 261 6.98 -8.36 -10.10
C SER A 261 5.70 -7.54 -10.25
N GLY A 262 4.56 -8.20 -10.16
CA GLY A 262 3.28 -7.51 -10.31
C GLY A 262 2.16 -8.42 -10.81
N LEU A 263 1.04 -7.77 -11.11
CA LEU A 263 -0.19 -8.38 -11.56
C LEU A 263 -0.21 -8.51 -13.08
N TYR A 264 -0.62 -9.69 -13.55
CA TYR A 264 -0.76 -10.02 -14.97
C TYR A 264 -2.10 -10.70 -15.24
N PHE A 265 -2.53 -10.66 -16.50
CA PHE A 265 -3.76 -11.29 -16.97
C PHE A 265 -3.44 -12.32 -18.05
N VAL A 266 -3.83 -13.57 -17.81
CA VAL A 266 -3.73 -14.66 -18.79
C VAL A 266 -5.08 -14.79 -19.50
N ARG A 267 -5.09 -14.49 -20.79
CA ARG A 267 -6.28 -14.58 -21.65
C ARG A 267 -6.22 -15.85 -22.48
N PHE A 268 -7.29 -16.60 -22.43
CA PHE A 268 -7.53 -17.82 -23.21
C PHE A 268 -8.56 -17.51 -24.28
N LYS A 269 -8.18 -17.61 -25.53
CA LYS A 269 -9.05 -17.38 -26.67
C LYS A 269 -9.32 -18.72 -27.36
N GLY A 270 -10.59 -19.07 -27.50
CA GLY A 270 -11.09 -20.17 -28.29
C GLY A 270 -11.99 -19.69 -29.40
N SER A 271 -12.49 -20.63 -30.23
CA SER A 271 -13.34 -20.34 -31.41
C SER A 271 -14.65 -19.63 -31.07
N LYS A 272 -15.21 -19.86 -29.89
CA LYS A 272 -16.53 -19.33 -29.49
C LYS A 272 -16.50 -18.44 -28.23
N LYS A 273 -15.45 -18.51 -27.43
CA LYS A 273 -15.39 -17.83 -26.13
C LYS A 273 -13.97 -17.36 -25.82
N THR A 274 -13.88 -16.27 -25.07
CA THR A 274 -12.64 -15.78 -24.48
C THR A 274 -12.79 -15.73 -22.96
N THR A 275 -11.80 -16.24 -22.23
CA THR A 275 -11.76 -16.21 -20.76
C THR A 275 -10.45 -15.60 -20.30
N THR A 276 -10.46 -14.82 -19.22
CA THR A 276 -9.27 -14.21 -18.63
C THR A 276 -9.15 -14.63 -17.16
N ARG A 277 -7.93 -14.88 -16.73
CA ARG A 277 -7.57 -15.18 -15.34
C ARG A 277 -6.44 -14.26 -14.89
N LYS A 278 -6.47 -13.88 -13.62
CA LYS A 278 -5.48 -13.05 -12.95
C LYS A 278 -4.36 -13.92 -12.38
N VAL A 279 -3.11 -13.49 -12.51
CA VAL A 279 -1.94 -14.14 -11.92
C VAL A 279 -1.00 -13.10 -11.33
N THR A 280 -0.29 -13.45 -10.28
CA THR A 280 0.70 -12.58 -9.63
C THR A 280 2.10 -13.19 -9.80
N TYR A 281 3.02 -12.42 -10.35
CA TYR A 281 4.43 -12.76 -10.45
C TYR A 281 5.21 -12.08 -9.33
N LEU A 282 6.02 -12.85 -8.61
CA LEU A 282 6.89 -12.38 -7.53
C LEU A 282 8.33 -12.72 -7.89
N LYS A 283 9.19 -11.72 -7.95
CA LYS A 283 10.64 -11.89 -8.20
C LYS A 283 11.42 -11.75 -6.89
#